data_0fbcb9da2acf38d4bb2e42ee354a58cd
#
_entry.id   0fbcb9da2acf38d4bb2e42ee354a58cd
#
_cell.length_a   1.000
_cell.length_b   1.000
_cell.length_c   1.000
_cell.angle_alpha   90.00
_cell.angle_beta   90.00
_cell.angle_gamma   90.00
#
_symmetry.space_group_name_H-M   'P 1'
#
loop_
_entity.id
_entity.type
_entity.pdbx_description
1 polymer ?
#
loop_
_entity_poly.entity_id
_entity_poly.type
_entity_poly.pdbx_seq_one_letter_code
_entity_poly.pdbx_strand_id
1 'polypeptide(L)'
;MKIKNYFVIVASLGALFAAGCNKHNPGTSSSPAATAVDRRLTPSALPDNGFKATITLVDAPAKLRTGEKATIQVKVKNSSDVLWYARGSETNNSSDNKFYIAVGNRWLAATDDKLVTDMDGRYGIGKDLHPGEETEVPLAVTAPKEPGDYILEVDLVQEQVAWFHDKGSPTGRTKITVVR
;
A
#
# COMPACT_ATOMS: atom_id res chain seq x y z
N MET A 1 39.16 31.77 -2.74
CA MET A 1 38.65 32.97 -3.45
C MET A 1 37.38 33.42 -2.77
N LYS A 2 37.43 34.54 -2.07
CA LYS A 2 36.36 35.10 -1.23
C LYS A 2 35.47 35.98 -2.10
N ILE A 3 34.16 35.79 -2.06
CA ILE A 3 33.23 36.78 -2.62
C ILE A 3 32.18 37.11 -1.55
N LYS A 4 32.09 38.43 -1.37
CA LYS A 4 31.43 39.17 -0.32
C LYS A 4 29.92 39.28 -0.50
N ASN A 5 29.26 39.35 0.66
CA ASN A 5 27.87 39.79 0.86
C ASN A 5 27.62 41.23 0.36
N TYR A 6 26.44 41.46 -0.19
CA TYR A 6 25.86 42.79 -0.24
C TYR A 6 24.44 42.74 0.37
N PHE A 7 24.32 43.45 1.50
CA PHE A 7 23.07 43.87 2.10
C PHE A 7 22.58 45.13 1.38
N VAL A 8 21.34 45.17 0.97
CA VAL A 8 20.67 46.40 0.55
C VAL A 8 19.46 46.59 1.48
N ILE A 9 19.58 47.62 2.29
CA ILE A 9 18.51 48.19 3.11
C ILE A 9 17.86 49.28 2.29
N VAL A 10 16.55 49.23 2.10
CA VAL A 10 15.77 50.37 1.63
C VAL A 10 14.71 50.67 2.69
N ALA A 11 14.93 51.79 3.36
CA ALA A 11 13.94 52.46 4.21
C ALA A 11 13.22 53.50 3.38
N SER A 12 11.92 53.58 3.45
CA SER A 12 11.18 54.77 3.06
C SER A 12 9.92 54.97 3.92
N LEU A 13 9.92 56.16 4.43
CA LEU A 13 9.03 56.86 5.33
C LEU A 13 7.61 57.10 4.75
N GLY A 14 6.61 56.96 5.64
CA GLY A 14 5.64 58.03 6.00
C GLY A 14 4.51 58.34 5.03
N ALA A 15 3.28 58.16 5.52
CA ALA A 15 2.23 59.18 5.48
C ALA A 15 1.05 58.77 6.41
N LEU A 16 0.84 59.55 7.45
CA LEU A 16 -0.41 59.57 8.21
C LEU A 16 -1.50 60.27 7.37
N PHE A 17 -2.69 59.68 7.32
CA PHE A 17 -3.93 60.45 7.13
C PHE A 17 -5.00 59.97 8.11
N ALA A 18 -5.61 60.95 8.76
CA ALA A 18 -6.57 60.82 9.83
C ALA A 18 -8.02 60.77 9.30
N ALA A 19 -8.83 60.09 10.09
CA ALA A 19 -10.23 60.34 10.42
C ALA A 19 -11.30 60.27 9.33
N GLY A 20 -12.18 59.32 9.52
CA GLY A 20 -13.52 59.27 8.95
C GLY A 20 -14.36 58.26 9.73
N CYS A 21 -15.02 58.70 10.82
CA CYS A 21 -16.06 57.93 11.50
C CYS A 21 -17.25 57.74 10.57
N ASN A 22 -17.58 56.49 10.25
CA ASN A 22 -18.94 56.19 9.84
C ASN A 22 -19.42 54.90 10.55
N LYS A 23 -20.37 55.10 11.45
CA LYS A 23 -21.11 54.05 12.12
C LYS A 23 -21.99 53.33 11.09
N HIS A 24 -21.73 52.07 10.80
CA HIS A 24 -22.77 51.19 10.29
C HIS A 24 -22.64 49.83 10.95
N ASN A 25 -23.78 49.36 11.39
CA ASN A 25 -24.11 48.18 12.19
C ASN A 25 -23.53 46.87 11.69
N PRO A 26 -23.21 45.92 12.60
CA PRO A 26 -22.67 44.64 12.24
C PRO A 26 -23.76 43.69 11.75
N GLY A 27 -23.81 43.48 10.49
CA GLY A 27 -24.42 42.25 9.96
C GLY A 27 -23.47 41.08 10.22
N THR A 28 -23.73 40.34 11.26
CA THR A 28 -23.11 39.04 11.54
C THR A 28 -23.46 38.04 10.43
N SER A 29 -22.66 38.03 9.40
CA SER A 29 -22.59 36.86 8.50
C SER A 29 -21.52 35.93 9.05
N SER A 30 -21.88 35.15 10.05
CA SER A 30 -21.14 33.97 10.42
C SER A 30 -21.38 32.93 9.33
N SER A 31 -20.48 32.94 8.32
CA SER A 31 -20.28 31.78 7.48
C SER A 31 -19.84 30.65 8.40
N PRO A 32 -20.59 29.53 8.51
CA PRO A 32 -20.08 28.38 9.22
C PRO A 32 -18.88 27.91 8.43
N ALA A 33 -17.70 28.06 9.03
CA ALA A 33 -16.55 27.26 8.62
C ALA A 33 -17.04 25.81 8.68
N ALA A 34 -17.30 25.26 7.51
CA ALA A 34 -17.54 23.83 7.36
C ALA A 34 -16.29 23.16 7.93
N THR A 35 -16.40 22.72 9.17
CA THR A 35 -15.49 21.75 9.73
C THR A 35 -15.56 20.58 8.77
N ALA A 36 -14.53 20.44 7.93
CA ALA A 36 -14.31 19.23 7.19
C ALA A 36 -14.15 18.14 8.26
N VAL A 37 -15.25 17.49 8.57
CA VAL A 37 -15.23 16.23 9.31
C VAL A 37 -14.39 15.33 8.43
N ASP A 38 -13.15 15.10 8.83
CA ASP A 38 -12.32 14.01 8.33
C ASP A 38 -13.12 12.73 8.58
N ARG A 39 -14.01 12.41 7.67
CA ARG A 39 -14.62 11.10 7.59
C ARG A 39 -13.51 10.16 7.18
N ARG A 40 -12.74 9.70 8.14
CA ARG A 40 -11.96 8.48 7.98
C ARG A 40 -12.97 7.43 7.55
N LEU A 41 -12.96 7.17 6.26
CA LEU A 41 -13.81 6.13 5.70
C LEU A 41 -13.44 4.85 6.43
N THR A 42 -14.39 4.28 7.14
CA THR A 42 -14.19 3.02 7.86
C THR A 42 -13.96 1.92 6.83
N PRO A 43 -12.91 1.11 6.97
CA PRO A 43 -12.70 -0.01 6.08
C PRO A 43 -13.95 -0.88 5.96
N SER A 44 -14.29 -1.30 4.74
CA SER A 44 -15.43 -2.12 4.42
C SER A 44 -15.07 -3.14 3.34
N ALA A 45 -15.94 -4.14 3.12
CA ALA A 45 -15.75 -5.07 2.03
C ALA A 45 -15.68 -4.33 0.69
N LEU A 46 -14.67 -4.67 -0.12
CA LEU A 46 -14.56 -4.15 -1.48
C LEU A 46 -15.74 -4.64 -2.33
N PRO A 47 -16.25 -3.82 -3.25
CA PRO A 47 -17.12 -4.30 -4.30
C PRO A 47 -16.32 -5.20 -5.27
N ASP A 48 -16.98 -6.02 -6.08
CA ASP A 48 -16.30 -6.96 -6.96
C ASP A 48 -15.31 -6.30 -7.92
N ASN A 49 -15.59 -5.09 -8.41
CA ASN A 49 -14.65 -4.31 -9.23
C ASN A 49 -13.45 -3.76 -8.45
N GLY A 50 -13.45 -3.84 -7.13
CA GLY A 50 -12.36 -3.43 -6.26
C GLY A 50 -11.20 -4.43 -6.16
N PHE A 51 -11.42 -5.68 -6.58
CA PHE A 51 -10.40 -6.73 -6.54
C PHE A 51 -9.59 -6.79 -7.84
N LYS A 52 -8.92 -5.70 -8.20
CA LYS A 52 -8.08 -5.61 -9.41
C LYS A 52 -6.68 -5.15 -9.04
N ALA A 53 -5.72 -6.06 -9.11
CA ALA A 53 -4.33 -5.81 -8.78
C ALA A 53 -3.39 -6.02 -9.96
N THR A 54 -2.26 -5.32 -9.93
CA THR A 54 -1.06 -5.73 -10.66
C THR A 54 0.00 -6.08 -9.63
N ILE A 55 0.53 -7.29 -9.68
CA ILE A 55 1.52 -7.83 -8.74
C ILE A 55 2.79 -8.14 -9.50
N THR A 56 3.92 -7.59 -9.05
CA THR A 56 5.24 -7.82 -9.63
C THR A 56 6.20 -8.26 -8.53
N LEU A 57 6.83 -9.42 -8.71
CA LEU A 57 7.89 -9.88 -7.82
C LEU A 57 9.20 -9.21 -8.26
N VAL A 58 9.81 -8.45 -7.36
CA VAL A 58 11.07 -7.76 -7.62
C VAL A 58 12.19 -8.57 -6.97
N ASP A 59 13.25 -8.85 -7.74
CA ASP A 59 14.45 -9.56 -7.27
C ASP A 59 14.19 -10.92 -6.61
N ALA A 60 13.16 -11.64 -7.07
CA ALA A 60 12.90 -13.00 -6.60
C ALA A 60 14.08 -13.92 -6.98
N PRO A 61 14.66 -14.68 -6.03
CA PRO A 61 15.79 -15.54 -6.31
C PRO A 61 15.38 -16.70 -7.25
N ALA A 62 16.21 -16.97 -8.25
CA ALA A 62 15.97 -18.11 -9.14
C ALA A 62 16.19 -19.48 -8.45
N LYS A 63 16.89 -19.48 -7.30
CA LYS A 63 17.27 -20.69 -6.56
C LYS A 63 17.26 -20.44 -5.06
N LEU A 64 16.76 -21.41 -4.29
CA LEU A 64 16.83 -21.46 -2.82
C LEU A 64 17.27 -22.86 -2.37
N ARG A 65 17.72 -22.98 -1.11
CA ARG A 65 17.93 -24.27 -0.47
C ARG A 65 16.64 -24.77 0.17
N THR A 66 16.55 -26.08 0.39
CA THR A 66 15.41 -26.67 1.12
C THR A 66 15.20 -26.01 2.47
N GLY A 67 13.98 -25.52 2.71
CA GLY A 67 13.63 -24.83 3.96
C GLY A 67 14.29 -23.46 4.19
N GLU A 68 15.01 -22.94 3.20
CA GLU A 68 15.63 -21.61 3.29
C GLU A 68 14.56 -20.53 3.37
N LYS A 69 14.80 -19.53 4.22
CA LYS A 69 13.98 -18.33 4.32
C LYS A 69 14.60 -17.21 3.51
N ALA A 70 13.80 -16.57 2.67
CA ALA A 70 14.20 -15.41 1.89
C ALA A 70 13.14 -14.31 2.02
N THR A 71 13.57 -13.06 1.86
CA THR A 71 12.64 -11.92 1.71
C THR A 71 12.70 -11.44 0.28
N ILE A 72 11.56 -11.36 -0.36
CA ILE A 72 11.40 -10.81 -1.70
C ILE A 72 10.61 -9.50 -1.64
N GLN A 73 10.88 -8.59 -2.54
CA GLN A 73 10.07 -7.38 -2.68
C GLN A 73 8.93 -7.65 -3.65
N VAL A 74 7.72 -7.35 -3.21
CA VAL A 74 6.51 -7.47 -4.02
C VAL A 74 5.97 -6.07 -4.28
N LYS A 75 6.00 -5.65 -5.54
CA LYS A 75 5.36 -4.40 -5.96
C LYS A 75 3.89 -4.68 -6.21
N VAL A 76 3.02 -3.95 -5.53
CA VAL A 76 1.57 -4.06 -5.59
C VAL A 76 1.00 -2.75 -6.08
N LYS A 77 0.19 -2.81 -7.14
CA LYS A 77 -0.55 -1.66 -7.67
C LYS A 77 -2.04 -1.88 -7.54
N ASN A 78 -2.74 -0.88 -7.03
CA ASN A 78 -4.19 -0.83 -7.07
C ASN A 78 -4.65 -0.49 -8.50
N SER A 79 -5.08 -1.50 -9.23
CA SER A 79 -5.59 -1.35 -10.61
C SER A 79 -7.12 -1.23 -10.66
N SER A 80 -7.77 -1.09 -9.48
CA SER A 80 -9.21 -0.85 -9.37
C SER A 80 -9.53 0.66 -9.36
N ASP A 81 -10.79 0.98 -9.25
CA ASP A 81 -11.33 2.34 -9.13
C ASP A 81 -11.76 2.70 -7.69
N VAL A 82 -11.40 1.87 -6.71
CA VAL A 82 -11.74 2.07 -5.30
C VAL A 82 -10.49 2.13 -4.41
N LEU A 83 -10.60 2.79 -3.27
CA LEU A 83 -9.52 2.87 -2.27
C LEU A 83 -9.34 1.51 -1.57
N TRP A 84 -8.08 1.10 -1.40
CA TRP A 84 -7.69 -0.03 -0.57
C TRP A 84 -7.14 0.45 0.75
N TYR A 85 -7.64 -0.11 1.84
CA TYR A 85 -7.22 0.27 3.18
C TYR A 85 -6.03 -0.55 3.67
N ALA A 86 -5.06 0.14 4.26
CA ALA A 86 -3.92 -0.44 4.94
C ALA A 86 -4.09 -0.37 6.46
N ARG A 87 -3.66 -1.41 7.15
CA ARG A 87 -3.48 -1.37 8.61
C ARG A 87 -2.04 -1.03 9.01
N GLY A 88 -1.12 -1.03 8.06
CA GLY A 88 0.31 -0.98 8.25
C GLY A 88 0.98 -2.29 7.82
N SER A 89 2.29 -2.36 7.92
CA SER A 89 3.09 -3.49 7.43
C SER A 89 2.93 -4.77 8.28
N GLU A 90 2.49 -4.64 9.54
CA GLU A 90 2.30 -5.79 10.42
C GLU A 90 0.86 -6.28 10.36
N THR A 91 0.66 -7.45 9.78
CA THR A 91 -0.58 -8.19 9.88
C THR A 91 -0.35 -9.37 10.83
N ASN A 92 -1.00 -9.33 11.97
CA ASN A 92 -1.17 -10.51 12.81
C ASN A 92 -2.52 -11.16 12.46
N ASN A 93 -2.73 -12.42 12.79
CA ASN A 93 -4.00 -13.14 12.57
C ASN A 93 -5.13 -12.63 13.49
N SER A 94 -5.19 -11.34 13.75
CA SER A 94 -6.19 -10.71 14.61
C SER A 94 -7.47 -10.44 13.84
N SER A 95 -8.62 -10.56 14.51
CA SER A 95 -9.91 -10.12 13.98
C SER A 95 -9.95 -8.65 13.58
N ASP A 96 -9.02 -7.87 14.12
CA ASP A 96 -8.90 -6.44 13.82
C ASP A 96 -8.33 -6.15 12.41
N ASN A 97 -7.86 -7.18 11.68
CA ASN A 97 -7.39 -7.03 10.30
C ASN A 97 -8.52 -7.01 9.27
N LYS A 98 -9.77 -7.20 9.69
CA LYS A 98 -10.90 -7.26 8.78
C LYS A 98 -10.96 -6.06 7.83
N PHE A 99 -11.14 -6.36 6.53
CA PHE A 99 -11.22 -5.41 5.41
C PHE A 99 -9.92 -4.75 4.97
N TYR A 100 -8.81 -4.93 5.67
CA TYR A 100 -7.51 -4.43 5.22
C TYR A 100 -6.90 -5.34 4.15
N ILE A 101 -6.03 -4.77 3.31
CA ILE A 101 -5.38 -5.50 2.24
C ILE A 101 -4.02 -6.03 2.71
N ALA A 102 -3.76 -7.29 2.41
CA ALA A 102 -2.49 -7.95 2.67
C ALA A 102 -2.01 -8.74 1.45
N VAL A 103 -0.69 -8.96 1.40
CA VAL A 103 -0.01 -9.84 0.45
C VAL A 103 0.19 -11.19 1.11
N GLY A 104 -0.08 -12.26 0.38
CA GLY A 104 0.22 -13.62 0.82
C GLY A 104 0.86 -14.42 -0.31
N ASN A 105 1.41 -15.60 0.02
CA ASN A 105 2.03 -16.49 -0.96
C ASN A 105 1.67 -17.94 -0.75
N ARG A 106 1.83 -18.72 -1.81
CA ARG A 106 1.76 -20.16 -1.80
C ARG A 106 2.81 -20.73 -2.75
N TRP A 107 3.16 -22.00 -2.52
CA TRP A 107 4.05 -22.76 -3.38
C TRP A 107 3.28 -23.82 -4.14
N LEU A 108 3.51 -23.87 -5.45
CA LEU A 108 2.92 -24.85 -6.34
C LEU A 108 4.02 -25.69 -6.98
N ALA A 109 3.74 -26.94 -7.28
CA ALA A 109 4.63 -27.75 -8.10
C ALA A 109 4.69 -27.20 -9.53
N ALA A 110 5.90 -27.00 -10.08
CA ALA A 110 6.04 -26.41 -11.41
C ALA A 110 5.55 -27.31 -12.55
N THR A 111 5.26 -28.59 -12.28
CA THR A 111 4.83 -29.58 -13.28
C THR A 111 3.33 -29.52 -13.58
N ASP A 112 2.50 -29.24 -12.59
CA ASP A 112 1.04 -29.39 -12.69
C ASP A 112 0.26 -28.35 -11.86
N ASP A 113 0.95 -27.33 -11.35
CA ASP A 113 0.40 -26.26 -10.48
C ASP A 113 -0.26 -26.80 -9.19
N LYS A 114 0.07 -28.04 -8.79
CA LYS A 114 -0.48 -28.61 -7.56
C LYS A 114 0.05 -27.88 -6.33
N LEU A 115 -0.85 -27.56 -5.39
CA LEU A 115 -0.51 -26.91 -4.14
C LEU A 115 0.45 -27.78 -3.32
N VAL A 116 1.60 -27.18 -2.92
CA VAL A 116 2.64 -27.81 -2.09
C VAL A 116 2.63 -27.23 -0.70
N THR A 117 2.60 -25.90 -0.59
CA THR A 117 2.51 -25.19 0.67
C THR A 117 1.55 -24.04 0.51
N ASP A 118 0.57 -23.98 1.40
CA ASP A 118 -0.38 -22.88 1.48
C ASP A 118 0.04 -21.91 2.55
N MET A 119 0.01 -20.61 2.23
CA MET A 119 0.25 -19.48 3.14
C MET A 119 1.47 -19.65 4.05
N ASP A 120 2.62 -19.27 3.50
CA ASP A 120 3.87 -19.22 4.28
C ASP A 120 4.02 -17.88 5.02
N GLY A 121 3.47 -16.80 4.48
CA GLY A 121 3.50 -15.46 5.09
C GLY A 121 2.32 -14.60 4.68
N ARG A 122 2.08 -13.55 5.50
CA ARG A 122 1.04 -12.56 5.23
C ARG A 122 1.50 -11.20 5.73
N TYR A 123 1.52 -10.21 4.84
CA TYR A 123 2.05 -8.88 5.12
C TYR A 123 1.11 -7.81 4.58
N GLY A 124 0.72 -6.86 5.43
CA GLY A 124 -0.14 -5.75 5.04
C GLY A 124 0.56 -4.80 4.06
N ILE A 125 -0.22 -4.16 3.20
CA ILE A 125 0.25 -2.98 2.49
C ILE A 125 0.53 -1.87 3.50
N GLY A 126 1.66 -1.17 3.37
CA GLY A 126 2.14 -0.22 4.39
C GLY A 126 1.36 1.10 4.44
N LYS A 127 0.57 1.39 3.43
CA LYS A 127 -0.23 2.62 3.30
C LYS A 127 -1.52 2.34 2.51
N ASP A 128 -2.54 3.17 2.71
CA ASP A 128 -3.71 3.16 1.84
C ASP A 128 -3.29 3.39 0.39
N LEU A 129 -3.95 2.69 -0.55
CA LEU A 129 -3.68 2.83 -1.99
C LEU A 129 -4.93 3.33 -2.71
N HIS A 130 -4.85 4.56 -3.21
CA HIS A 130 -5.85 5.08 -4.14
C HIS A 130 -5.76 4.38 -5.51
N PRO A 131 -6.79 4.48 -6.35
CA PRO A 131 -6.75 3.98 -7.72
C PRO A 131 -5.48 4.42 -8.46
N GLY A 132 -4.76 3.46 -9.03
CA GLY A 132 -3.52 3.67 -9.76
C GLY A 132 -2.25 3.78 -8.92
N GLU A 133 -2.35 3.92 -7.59
CA GLU A 133 -1.17 3.95 -6.71
C GLU A 133 -0.54 2.58 -6.51
N GLU A 134 0.74 2.60 -6.14
CA GLU A 134 1.54 1.40 -5.87
C GLU A 134 2.36 1.51 -4.59
N THR A 135 2.73 0.35 -4.06
CA THR A 135 3.65 0.22 -2.91
C THR A 135 4.50 -1.03 -3.08
N GLU A 136 5.61 -1.09 -2.36
CA GLU A 136 6.42 -2.30 -2.23
C GLU A 136 6.21 -2.90 -0.84
N VAL A 137 6.08 -4.22 -0.81
CA VAL A 137 5.85 -5.01 0.42
C VAL A 137 6.94 -6.06 0.53
N PRO A 138 7.72 -6.08 1.62
CA PRO A 138 8.67 -7.15 1.89
C PRO A 138 7.91 -8.40 2.29
N LEU A 139 8.01 -9.47 1.49
CA LEU A 139 7.37 -10.74 1.72
C LEU A 139 8.43 -11.79 2.11
N ALA A 140 8.38 -12.27 3.34
CA ALA A 140 9.18 -13.41 3.75
C ALA A 140 8.55 -14.70 3.23
N VAL A 141 9.36 -15.54 2.61
CA VAL A 141 8.95 -16.84 2.07
C VAL A 141 9.87 -17.93 2.61
N THR A 142 9.35 -19.14 2.80
CA THR A 142 10.13 -20.31 3.19
C THR A 142 10.08 -21.34 2.06
N ALA A 143 11.24 -21.71 1.52
CA ALA A 143 11.32 -22.69 0.45
C ALA A 143 10.76 -24.05 0.91
N PRO A 144 10.13 -24.82 -0.01
CA PRO A 144 9.73 -26.20 0.26
C PRO A 144 10.87 -27.08 0.82
N LYS A 145 10.51 -28.08 1.60
CA LYS A 145 11.48 -28.98 2.24
C LYS A 145 12.12 -30.00 1.29
N GLU A 146 11.45 -30.28 0.18
CA GLU A 146 11.93 -31.20 -0.84
C GLU A 146 12.59 -30.45 -1.99
N PRO A 147 13.72 -30.93 -2.54
CA PRO A 147 14.29 -30.37 -3.76
C PRO A 147 13.36 -30.52 -4.94
N GLY A 148 13.33 -29.53 -5.83
CA GLY A 148 12.47 -29.57 -7.02
C GLY A 148 12.28 -28.18 -7.64
N ASP A 149 11.51 -28.14 -8.71
CA ASP A 149 11.09 -26.91 -9.37
C ASP A 149 9.68 -26.54 -8.87
N TYR A 150 9.55 -25.30 -8.45
CA TYR A 150 8.32 -24.77 -7.87
C TYR A 150 7.95 -23.44 -8.50
N ILE A 151 6.66 -23.11 -8.43
CA ILE A 151 6.16 -21.77 -8.67
C ILE A 151 5.85 -21.12 -7.32
N LEU A 152 6.52 -20.03 -7.04
CA LEU A 152 6.08 -19.11 -5.99
C LEU A 152 4.98 -18.24 -6.57
N GLU A 153 3.78 -18.39 -6.04
CA GLU A 153 2.63 -17.60 -6.42
C GLU A 153 2.29 -16.62 -5.29
N VAL A 154 2.16 -15.35 -5.65
CA VAL A 154 1.84 -14.24 -4.74
C VAL A 154 0.49 -13.65 -5.12
N ASP A 155 -0.35 -13.46 -4.13
CA ASP A 155 -1.68 -12.90 -4.30
C ASP A 155 -1.98 -11.86 -3.22
N LEU A 156 -3.03 -11.09 -3.42
CA LEU A 156 -3.61 -10.22 -2.42
C LEU A 156 -4.84 -10.86 -1.78
N VAL A 157 -5.09 -10.48 -0.55
CA VAL A 157 -6.30 -10.82 0.18
C VAL A 157 -6.89 -9.55 0.80
N GLN A 158 -8.19 -9.39 0.69
CA GLN A 158 -8.91 -8.55 1.64
C GLN A 158 -9.27 -9.41 2.84
N GLU A 159 -8.69 -9.11 3.98
CA GLU A 159 -8.78 -9.92 5.18
C GLU A 159 -10.23 -10.18 5.59
N GLN A 160 -10.54 -11.44 5.83
CA GLN A 160 -11.87 -11.96 6.18
C GLN A 160 -12.96 -11.68 5.14
N VAL A 161 -12.58 -11.46 3.87
CA VAL A 161 -13.52 -11.27 2.76
C VAL A 161 -13.21 -12.25 1.63
N ALA A 162 -12.11 -12.07 0.88
CA ALA A 162 -11.75 -12.90 -0.27
C ALA A 162 -10.29 -12.72 -0.70
N TRP A 163 -9.74 -13.72 -1.35
CA TRP A 163 -8.54 -13.58 -2.15
C TRP A 163 -8.86 -12.88 -3.46
N PHE A 164 -7.87 -12.17 -3.99
CA PHE A 164 -8.05 -11.41 -5.24
C PHE A 164 -8.23 -12.32 -6.44
N HIS A 165 -7.52 -13.47 -6.47
CA HIS A 165 -7.70 -14.45 -7.55
C HIS A 165 -9.12 -15.06 -7.59
N ASP A 166 -9.79 -15.22 -6.45
CA ASP A 166 -11.18 -15.68 -6.39
C ASP A 166 -12.15 -14.70 -7.07
N LYS A 167 -11.72 -13.45 -7.23
CA LYS A 167 -12.45 -12.37 -7.91
C LYS A 167 -11.91 -12.09 -9.32
N GLY A 168 -11.05 -12.98 -9.84
CA GLY A 168 -10.51 -12.91 -11.20
C GLY A 168 -9.31 -11.98 -11.40
N SER A 169 -8.70 -11.47 -10.32
CA SER A 169 -7.44 -10.73 -10.42
C SER A 169 -6.27 -11.66 -10.71
N PRO A 170 -5.34 -11.29 -11.58
CA PRO A 170 -4.16 -12.11 -11.83
C PRO A 170 -3.22 -12.11 -10.60
N THR A 171 -2.58 -13.25 -10.35
CA THR A 171 -1.53 -13.41 -9.33
C THR A 171 -0.15 -13.07 -9.89
N GLY A 172 0.80 -12.74 -9.01
CA GLY A 172 2.22 -12.67 -9.37
C GLY A 172 2.85 -14.06 -9.26
N ARG A 173 3.58 -14.52 -10.29
CA ARG A 173 4.17 -15.89 -10.32
C ARG A 173 5.62 -15.84 -10.76
N THR A 174 6.47 -16.65 -10.13
CA THR A 174 7.84 -16.87 -10.56
C THR A 174 8.28 -18.31 -10.29
N LYS A 175 9.14 -18.83 -11.17
CA LYS A 175 9.73 -20.17 -10.99
C LYS A 175 10.97 -20.06 -10.11
N ILE A 176 11.06 -20.93 -9.11
CA ILE A 176 12.21 -21.05 -8.21
C ILE A 176 12.63 -22.53 -8.13
N THR A 177 13.91 -22.81 -8.32
CA THR A 177 14.47 -24.14 -8.14
C THR A 177 14.94 -24.30 -6.69
N VAL A 178 14.44 -25.30 -5.99
CA VAL A 178 14.87 -25.65 -4.63
C VAL A 178 15.90 -26.74 -4.69
N VAL A 179 17.08 -26.51 -4.09
CA VAL A 179 18.21 -27.43 -4.04
C VAL A 179 18.53 -27.85 -2.61
N ARG A 180 19.31 -28.92 -2.43
CA ARG A 180 19.80 -29.38 -1.13
C ARG A 180 20.82 -28.43 -0.53
#